data_84ea0eb2a23ecaf8d2cbeacceefa5687
#
_entry.id   84ea0eb2a23ecaf8d2cbeacceefa5687
#
_cell.length_a   1.000
_cell.length_b   1.000
_cell.length_c   1.000
_cell.angle_alpha   90.00
_cell.angle_beta   90.00
_cell.angle_gamma   90.00
#
_symmetry.space_group_name_H-M   'P 1'
#
loop_
_entity.id
_entity.type
_entity.pdbx_description
1 polymer ?
#
loop_
_entity_poly.entity_id
_entity_poly.type
_entity_poly.pdbx_seq_one_letter_code
_entity_poly.pdbx_strand_id
1 'polypeptide(L)'
;MKAKCLCGDVSLEVEHDKHVHACHCGMCRTWGSGATFSLIAAKPPKIDGEANIARYHSSEWAERTFCKNCGTHLFYHFLPNDSYFVFAGLFADNADFKLEEQIYIDAKAPYYELANDTPKL
;
A
#
# COMPACT_ATOMS: atom_id res chain seq x y z
N MET A 1 2.49 -7.00 -12.84
CA MET A 1 2.67 -8.01 -11.77
C MET A 1 1.38 -8.15 -10.98
N LYS A 2 1.10 -9.34 -10.55
CA LYS A 2 -0.19 -9.65 -9.94
C LYS A 2 -0.17 -9.51 -8.42
N ALA A 3 -1.17 -8.79 -7.90
CA ALA A 3 -1.44 -8.66 -6.48
C ALA A 3 -2.85 -9.18 -6.20
N LYS A 4 -3.07 -9.82 -5.06
CA LYS A 4 -4.40 -10.27 -4.70
C LYS A 4 -4.60 -10.30 -3.19
N CYS A 5 -5.87 -10.19 -2.78
CA CYS A 5 -6.24 -10.31 -1.38
C CYS A 5 -6.16 -11.77 -0.90
N LEU A 6 -6.24 -11.95 0.40
CA LEU A 6 -6.07 -13.27 1.02
C LEU A 6 -7.10 -14.29 0.53
N CYS A 7 -8.38 -13.89 0.38
CA CYS A 7 -9.42 -14.79 -0.11
C CYS A 7 -9.45 -14.96 -1.64
N GLY A 8 -8.74 -14.11 -2.37
CA GLY A 8 -8.66 -14.15 -3.82
C GLY A 8 -9.79 -13.46 -4.57
N ASP A 9 -10.79 -12.90 -3.87
CA ASP A 9 -11.94 -12.26 -4.52
C ASP A 9 -11.60 -10.92 -5.20
N VAL A 10 -10.48 -10.32 -4.83
CA VAL A 10 -9.93 -9.12 -5.48
C VAL A 10 -8.52 -9.41 -5.96
N SER A 11 -8.26 -9.15 -7.22
CA SER A 11 -6.91 -9.18 -7.76
C SER A 11 -6.63 -7.95 -8.61
N LEU A 12 -5.37 -7.57 -8.64
CA LEU A 12 -4.90 -6.38 -9.33
C LEU A 12 -3.75 -6.77 -10.26
N GLU A 13 -3.75 -6.20 -11.46
CA GLU A 13 -2.57 -6.24 -12.32
C GLU A 13 -1.90 -4.88 -12.24
N VAL A 14 -0.66 -4.82 -11.78
CA VAL A 14 0.04 -3.59 -11.42
C VAL A 14 1.37 -3.50 -12.14
N GLU A 15 1.64 -2.36 -12.77
CA GLU A 15 2.97 -2.01 -13.26
C GLU A 15 3.66 -1.14 -12.22
N HIS A 16 4.87 -1.52 -11.80
CA HIS A 16 5.65 -0.81 -10.80
C HIS A 16 7.15 -1.04 -11.00
N ASP A 17 7.97 -0.30 -10.27
CA ASP A 17 9.43 -0.34 -10.37
C ASP A 17 10.11 -1.23 -9.32
N LYS A 18 9.34 -1.99 -8.54
CA LYS A 18 9.80 -2.86 -7.45
C LYS A 18 10.38 -2.10 -6.24
N HIS A 19 10.22 -0.80 -6.19
CA HIS A 19 10.67 0.04 -5.08
C HIS A 19 9.55 0.19 -4.06
N VAL A 20 9.79 -0.34 -2.86
CA VAL A 20 8.84 -0.29 -1.75
C VAL A 20 9.08 0.97 -0.93
N HIS A 21 8.02 1.67 -0.60
CA HIS A 21 8.05 2.88 0.24
C HIS A 21 7.37 2.57 1.57
N ALA A 22 8.02 2.92 2.68
CA ALA A 22 7.45 2.76 4.00
C ALA A 22 6.92 4.10 4.51
N CYS A 23 5.64 4.17 4.83
CA CYS A 23 5.01 5.37 5.38
C CYS A 23 4.71 5.17 6.87
N HIS A 24 5.28 6.04 7.70
CA HIS A 24 5.14 5.99 9.16
C HIS A 24 4.11 6.98 9.71
N CYS A 25 3.29 7.60 8.86
CA CYS A 25 2.34 8.61 9.32
C CYS A 25 1.29 8.00 10.26
N GLY A 26 0.67 8.86 11.08
CA GLY A 26 -0.32 8.42 12.06
C GLY A 26 -1.52 7.69 11.46
N MET A 27 -1.98 8.12 10.28
CA MET A 27 -3.08 7.44 9.58
C MET A 27 -2.68 6.03 9.14
N CYS A 28 -1.50 5.88 8.54
CA CYS A 28 -0.98 4.57 8.13
C CYS A 28 -0.82 3.64 9.32
N ARG A 29 -0.30 4.16 10.43
CA ARG A 29 -0.14 3.39 11.66
C ARG A 29 -1.48 2.93 12.21
N THR A 30 -2.45 3.81 12.29
CA THR A 30 -3.79 3.47 12.81
C THR A 30 -4.50 2.49 11.90
N TRP A 31 -4.43 2.71 10.60
CA TRP A 31 -5.09 1.87 9.60
C TRP A 31 -4.51 0.45 9.56
N GLY A 32 -3.18 0.34 9.58
CA GLY A 32 -2.49 -0.93 9.34
C GLY A 32 -1.64 -1.44 10.50
N SER A 33 -1.67 -0.78 11.65
CA SER A 33 -0.92 -1.18 12.86
C SER A 33 0.61 -1.06 12.74
N GLY A 34 1.10 -0.30 11.80
CA GLY A 34 2.53 -0.11 11.63
C GLY A 34 2.83 0.71 10.39
N ALA A 35 4.06 0.64 9.92
CA ALA A 35 4.40 1.24 8.64
C ALA A 35 3.59 0.61 7.52
N THR A 36 3.15 1.43 6.58
CA THR A 36 2.55 0.93 5.35
C THR A 36 3.63 0.76 4.31
N PHE A 37 3.78 -0.46 3.80
CA PHE A 37 4.71 -0.78 2.72
C PHE A 37 3.95 -0.82 1.41
N SER A 38 4.30 0.04 0.46
CA SER A 38 3.59 0.15 -0.81
C SER A 38 4.52 0.35 -1.99
N LEU A 39 4.01 0.02 -3.18
CA LEU A 39 4.65 0.33 -4.44
C LEU A 39 3.76 1.32 -5.19
N ILE A 40 4.37 2.27 -5.87
CA ILE A 40 3.63 3.24 -6.68
C ILE A 40 3.34 2.60 -8.03
N ALA A 41 2.06 2.48 -8.37
CA ALA A 41 1.66 1.97 -9.68
C ALA A 41 1.99 3.00 -10.76
N ALA A 42 2.58 2.55 -11.86
CA ALA A 42 2.95 3.42 -12.98
C ALA A 42 1.72 3.98 -13.70
N LYS A 43 0.60 3.27 -13.60
CA LYS A 43 -0.71 3.66 -14.14
C LYS A 43 -1.79 3.00 -13.29
N PRO A 44 -3.06 3.42 -13.38
CA PRO A 44 -4.12 2.78 -12.61
C PRO A 44 -4.13 1.26 -12.80
N PRO A 45 -4.20 0.49 -11.70
CA PRO A 45 -4.21 -0.97 -11.79
C PRO A 45 -5.43 -1.49 -12.55
N LYS A 46 -5.29 -2.63 -13.21
CA LYS A 46 -6.43 -3.38 -13.71
C LYS A 46 -6.98 -4.19 -12.56
N ILE A 47 -8.27 -4.02 -12.27
CA ILE A 47 -8.92 -4.62 -11.12
C ILE A 47 -9.87 -5.71 -11.56
N ASP A 48 -9.73 -6.89 -10.95
CA ASP A 48 -10.69 -7.98 -11.04
C ASP A 48 -11.35 -8.14 -9.68
N GLY A 49 -12.68 -8.13 -9.64
CA GLY A 49 -13.44 -8.18 -8.40
C GLY A 49 -13.73 -6.81 -7.80
N GLU A 50 -13.88 -5.79 -8.63
CA GLU A 50 -14.19 -4.40 -8.21
C GLU A 50 -15.35 -4.33 -7.22
N ALA A 51 -16.40 -5.13 -7.43
CA ALA A 51 -17.59 -5.15 -6.57
C ALA A 51 -17.27 -5.60 -5.13
N ASN A 52 -16.13 -6.25 -4.91
CA ASN A 52 -15.70 -6.74 -3.61
C ASN A 52 -14.79 -5.74 -2.87
N ILE A 53 -14.57 -4.56 -3.43
CA ILE A 53 -13.72 -3.54 -2.81
C ILE A 53 -14.58 -2.59 -2.00
N ALA A 54 -14.22 -2.43 -0.72
CA ALA A 54 -14.74 -1.38 0.13
C ALA A 54 -13.79 -0.18 0.08
N ARG A 55 -14.35 1.02 0.03
CA ARG A 55 -13.60 2.27 -0.07
C ARG A 55 -13.93 3.16 1.10
N TYR A 56 -12.91 3.62 1.79
CA TYR A 56 -13.02 4.57 2.90
C TYR A 56 -12.32 5.87 2.55
N HIS A 57 -13.05 6.97 2.54
CA HIS A 57 -12.47 8.30 2.37
C HIS A 57 -11.80 8.71 3.67
N SER A 58 -10.50 8.47 3.77
CA SER A 58 -9.72 8.84 4.94
C SER A 58 -9.43 10.34 5.02
N SER A 59 -9.59 11.03 3.89
CA SER A 59 -9.50 12.49 3.76
C SER A 59 -10.27 12.91 2.51
N GLU A 60 -10.34 14.22 2.25
CA GLU A 60 -11.00 14.73 1.03
C GLU A 60 -10.24 14.36 -0.24
N TRP A 61 -8.93 14.07 -0.12
CA TRP A 61 -8.06 13.81 -1.26
C TRP A 61 -7.66 12.35 -1.43
N ALA A 62 -8.10 11.45 -0.55
CA ALA A 62 -7.65 10.07 -0.61
C ALA A 62 -8.69 9.05 -0.17
N GLU A 63 -8.59 7.88 -0.78
CA GLU A 63 -9.35 6.69 -0.40
C GLU A 63 -8.40 5.59 0.05
N ARG A 64 -8.78 4.86 1.10
CA ARG A 64 -8.15 3.61 1.53
C ARG A 64 -9.11 2.48 1.22
N THR A 65 -8.57 1.38 0.70
CA THR A 65 -9.41 0.30 0.19
C THR A 65 -9.07 -1.03 0.83
N PHE A 66 -10.06 -1.88 0.92
CA PHE A 66 -9.88 -3.24 1.41
C PHE A 66 -10.91 -4.18 0.80
N CYS A 67 -10.62 -5.47 0.83
CA CYS A 67 -11.57 -6.49 0.38
C CYS A 67 -12.71 -6.60 1.39
N LYS A 68 -13.95 -6.50 0.93
CA LYS A 68 -15.15 -6.65 1.79
C LYS A 68 -15.21 -8.02 2.45
N ASN A 69 -14.72 -9.05 1.77
CA ASN A 69 -14.94 -10.44 2.15
C ASN A 69 -13.89 -10.96 3.13
N CYS A 70 -12.63 -10.51 2.99
CA CYS A 70 -11.56 -10.97 3.88
C CYS A 70 -10.87 -9.84 4.65
N GLY A 71 -11.15 -8.59 4.33
CA GLY A 71 -10.57 -7.45 5.03
C GLY A 71 -9.15 -7.09 4.64
N THR A 72 -8.54 -7.78 3.69
CA THR A 72 -7.19 -7.45 3.23
C THR A 72 -7.14 -6.03 2.71
N HIS A 73 -6.20 -5.22 3.21
CA HIS A 73 -5.97 -3.88 2.70
C HIS A 73 -5.33 -3.96 1.32
N LEU A 74 -5.81 -3.15 0.36
CA LEU A 74 -5.42 -3.28 -1.04
C LEU A 74 -4.54 -2.15 -1.53
N PHE A 75 -5.02 -0.91 -1.47
CA PHE A 75 -4.26 0.23 -1.93
C PHE A 75 -4.79 1.53 -1.34
N TYR A 76 -3.93 2.55 -1.42
CA TYR A 76 -4.25 3.94 -1.12
C TYR A 76 -4.35 4.67 -2.47
N HIS A 77 -5.45 5.34 -2.71
CA HIS A 77 -5.69 6.08 -3.94
C HIS A 77 -5.66 7.57 -3.64
N PHE A 78 -4.65 8.26 -4.15
CA PHE A 78 -4.51 9.71 -4.02
C PHE A 78 -5.21 10.36 -5.19
N LEU A 79 -6.38 10.97 -4.94
CA LEU A 79 -7.30 11.45 -5.97
C LEU A 79 -6.76 12.58 -6.85
N PRO A 80 -6.04 13.60 -6.31
CA PRO A 80 -5.66 14.76 -7.12
C PRO A 80 -4.85 14.44 -8.38
N ASN A 81 -3.98 13.42 -8.34
CA ASN A 81 -3.17 13.02 -9.49
C ASN A 81 -3.42 11.56 -9.91
N ASP A 82 -4.46 10.94 -9.38
CA ASP A 82 -4.85 9.58 -9.70
C ASP A 82 -3.72 8.58 -9.44
N SER A 83 -2.96 8.78 -8.35
CA SER A 83 -1.87 7.88 -7.96
C SER A 83 -2.38 6.74 -7.10
N TYR A 84 -1.88 5.53 -7.37
CA TYR A 84 -2.21 4.33 -6.62
C TYR A 84 -0.97 3.80 -5.91
N PHE A 85 -1.06 3.65 -4.60
CA PHE A 85 -0.02 3.08 -3.75
C PHE A 85 -0.51 1.70 -3.33
N VAL A 86 -0.03 0.67 -4.04
CA VAL A 86 -0.50 -0.71 -3.84
C VAL A 86 0.33 -1.36 -2.75
N PHE A 87 -0.31 -2.02 -1.80
CA PHE A 87 0.38 -2.57 -0.64
C PHE A 87 1.25 -3.75 -1.04
N ALA A 88 2.50 -3.71 -0.60
CA ALA A 88 3.55 -4.60 -1.08
C ALA A 88 3.31 -6.08 -0.73
N GLY A 89 2.65 -6.34 0.40
CA GLY A 89 2.36 -7.70 0.85
C GLY A 89 1.36 -8.46 -0.02
N LEU A 90 0.68 -7.78 -0.95
CA LEU A 90 -0.27 -8.42 -1.85
C LEU A 90 0.41 -9.20 -2.97
N PHE A 91 1.69 -8.95 -3.21
CA PHE A 91 2.44 -9.59 -4.30
C PHE A 91 3.14 -10.84 -3.78
N ALA A 92 2.74 -12.01 -4.30
CA ALA A 92 3.39 -13.27 -3.95
C ALA A 92 4.83 -13.33 -4.50
N ASP A 93 5.04 -12.76 -5.69
CA ASP A 93 6.36 -12.68 -6.33
C ASP A 93 7.01 -11.34 -5.98
N ASN A 94 7.77 -11.32 -4.91
CA ASN A 94 8.35 -10.09 -4.36
C ASN A 94 9.84 -10.22 -3.99
N ALA A 95 10.53 -11.26 -4.44
CA ALA A 95 11.88 -11.56 -4.00
C ALA A 95 12.90 -10.46 -4.31
N ASP A 96 12.67 -9.69 -5.36
CA ASP A 96 13.54 -8.60 -5.80
C ASP A 96 13.00 -7.20 -5.46
N PHE A 97 11.98 -7.10 -4.60
CA PHE A 97 11.54 -5.82 -4.07
C PHE A 97 12.59 -5.25 -3.12
N LYS A 98 12.77 -3.93 -3.17
CA LYS A 98 13.71 -3.23 -2.29
C LYS A 98 13.01 -2.09 -1.57
N LEU A 99 13.29 -1.95 -0.28
CA LEU A 99 12.86 -0.79 0.47
C LEU A 99 13.66 0.43 0.00
N GLU A 100 12.97 1.38 -0.65
CA GLU A 100 13.59 2.56 -1.26
C GLU A 100 13.78 3.68 -0.26
N GLU A 101 12.76 3.95 0.55
CA GLU A 101 12.76 5.05 1.50
C GLU A 101 11.75 4.85 2.62
N GLN A 102 11.93 5.62 3.68
CA GLN A 102 10.97 5.72 4.77
C GLN A 102 10.50 7.16 4.84
N ILE A 103 9.17 7.39 4.73
CA ILE A 103 8.59 8.72 4.78
C ILE A 103 7.84 8.94 6.08
N TYR A 104 7.69 10.20 6.47
CA TYR A 104 7.11 10.59 7.77
C TYR A 104 7.83 9.92 8.94
N ILE A 105 9.16 9.90 8.86
CA ILE A 105 10.00 9.22 9.86
C ILE A 105 9.80 9.77 11.28
N ASP A 106 9.52 11.07 11.39
CA ASP A 106 9.28 11.72 12.68
C ASP A 106 8.01 11.22 13.38
N ALA A 107 7.08 10.63 12.61
CA ALA A 107 5.85 10.06 13.14
C ALA A 107 5.96 8.55 13.43
N LYS A 108 7.12 7.95 13.17
CA LYS A 108 7.34 6.52 13.43
C LYS A 108 7.12 6.19 14.90
N ALA A 109 6.43 5.07 15.15
CA ALA A 109 6.26 4.58 16.51
C ALA A 109 7.63 4.23 17.12
N PRO A 110 7.82 4.47 18.44
CA PRO A 110 9.14 4.33 19.05
C PRO A 110 9.56 2.89 19.39
N TYR A 111 8.65 1.93 19.23
CA TYR A 111 8.88 0.56 19.71
C TYR A 111 9.56 -0.35 18.69
N TYR A 112 10.02 0.18 17.56
CA TYR A 112 10.77 -0.61 16.56
C TYR A 112 11.65 0.28 15.67
N GLU A 113 12.62 -0.34 15.02
CA GLU A 113 13.44 0.29 13.97
C GLU A 113 13.56 -0.67 12.80
N LEU A 114 13.52 -0.13 11.58
CA LEU A 114 13.83 -0.90 10.37
C LEU A 114 15.34 -0.86 10.14
N ALA A 115 15.95 -2.03 9.99
CA ALA A 115 17.40 -2.15 9.84
C ALA A 115 17.94 -1.72 8.46
N ASN A 116 17.03 -1.55 7.48
CA ASN A 116 17.43 -1.19 6.12
C ASN A 116 18.08 0.20 6.08
N ASP A 117 19.18 0.29 5.35
CA ASP A 117 19.86 1.57 5.10
C ASP A 117 19.15 2.31 3.98
N THR A 118 18.29 3.24 4.33
CA THR A 118 17.45 3.99 3.39
C THR A 118 17.42 5.46 3.77
N PRO A 119 17.11 6.35 2.80
CA PRO A 119 16.70 7.71 3.14
C PRO A 119 15.54 7.69 4.13
N LYS A 120 15.60 8.60 5.09
CA LYS A 120 14.58 8.77 6.14
C LYS A 120 14.04 10.20 6.04
N LEU A 121 12.88 10.33 5.45
CA LEU A 121 12.31 11.62 5.04
C LEU A 121 11.19 12.15 5.95
#